data_94ae780e2b1ae0e778674b3ff2f66a1c
#
_entry.id   94ae780e2b1ae0e778674b3ff2f66a1c
#
_cell.length_a   1.000
_cell.length_b   1.000
_cell.length_c   1.000
_cell.angle_alpha   90.00
_cell.angle_beta   90.00
_cell.angle_gamma   90.00
#
_symmetry.space_group_name_H-M   'P 1'
#
loop_
_entity.id
_entity.type
_entity.pdbx_description
1 polymer ?
#
loop_
_entity_poly.entity_id
_entity_poly.type
_entity_poly.pdbx_seq_one_letter_code
_entity_poly.pdbx_strand_id
1 'polypeptide(L)'
;MKVEKTFSFDSAHFLPXVPADHKCRNLHGHTYTVKVEAEGELDEAMGWVVDFGEVKKVAGPLVKQLDHKLLNDIEGLENPTAENVALWFWHQMKPALPELSQVTVMENPTNVVRYRGD
;
A
#
# COMPACT_ATOMS: atom_id res chain seq x y z
N MET A 1 -2.92 20.30 5.77
CA MET A 1 -1.79 19.59 6.44
C MET A 1 -1.86 18.11 6.12
N LYS A 2 -0.72 17.51 5.85
CA LYS A 2 -0.64 16.08 5.54
C LYS A 2 0.16 15.36 6.61
N VAL A 3 -0.30 14.20 6.98
CA VAL A 3 0.43 13.32 7.90
C VAL A 3 0.61 11.98 7.22
N GLU A 4 1.62 11.22 7.63
CA GLU A 4 1.97 10.01 6.94
C GLU A 4 2.45 8.97 7.94
N LYS A 5 1.98 7.73 7.76
CA LYS A 5 2.48 6.61 8.54
C LYS A 5 3.03 5.56 7.59
N THR A 6 4.16 5.00 7.95
CA THR A 6 4.91 4.06 7.11
C THR A 6 4.83 2.66 7.68
N PHE A 7 4.62 1.69 6.78
CA PHE A 7 4.57 0.26 7.12
C PHE A 7 5.52 -0.49 6.20
N SER A 8 5.91 -1.69 6.62
CA SER A 8 6.80 -2.52 5.83
C SER A 8 6.31 -3.96 5.89
N PHE A 9 6.49 -4.69 4.79
CA PHE A 9 6.19 -6.12 4.75
C PHE A 9 7.02 -6.80 3.68
N ASP A 10 7.23 -8.09 3.85
CA ASP A 10 7.97 -8.91 2.90
C ASP A 10 6.99 -9.82 2.17
N SER A 11 7.04 -9.83 0.85
CA SER A 11 6.14 -10.67 0.06
C SER A 11 6.79 -11.10 -1.22
N ALA A 12 6.29 -12.21 -1.75
CA ALA A 12 6.72 -12.73 -3.05
C ALA A 12 5.64 -12.43 -4.07
N HIS A 13 6.04 -12.35 -5.32
CA HIS A 13 5.09 -12.24 -6.42
C HIS A 13 5.75 -12.68 -7.74
N PHE A 14 4.92 -12.84 -8.75
CA PHE A 14 5.39 -12.92 -10.12
C PHE A 14 4.37 -12.15 -10.95
N LEU A 15 4.81 -11.65 -12.13
CA LEU A 15 3.95 -10.83 -12.98
C LEU A 15 3.48 -11.66 -14.16
N PRO A 16 2.27 -12.13 -14.14
CA PRO A 16 1.77 -13.02 -15.20
C PRO A 16 1.51 -12.34 -16.54
N UNK A 17 1.44 -11.19 -16.55
CA UNK A 17 1.14 -10.51 -17.68
C UNK A 17 2.27 -10.09 -18.48
N VAL A 18 3.39 -10.11 -17.96
CA VAL A 18 4.57 -9.76 -18.74
C VAL A 18 4.92 -10.87 -19.73
N PRO A 19 5.74 -10.57 -20.77
CA PRO A 19 6.18 -11.63 -21.69
C PRO A 19 6.90 -12.76 -20.97
N ALA A 20 6.85 -13.96 -21.54
CA ALA A 20 7.40 -15.16 -20.91
C ALA A 20 8.89 -15.05 -20.60
N ASP A 21 9.63 -14.26 -21.39
CA ASP A 21 11.08 -14.10 -21.19
C ASP A 21 11.42 -12.93 -20.27
N HIS A 22 10.43 -12.21 -19.76
CA HIS A 22 10.67 -11.12 -18.82
C HIS A 22 11.04 -11.70 -17.46
N LYS A 23 12.05 -11.10 -16.80
CA LYS A 23 12.54 -11.66 -15.54
C LYS A 23 11.48 -11.69 -14.45
N CYS A 24 10.56 -10.73 -14.45
CA CYS A 24 9.53 -10.63 -13.42
C CYS A 24 8.45 -11.69 -13.55
N ARG A 25 8.46 -12.48 -14.64
CA ARG A 25 7.61 -13.65 -14.77
C ARG A 25 7.98 -14.70 -13.74
N ASN A 26 9.25 -14.71 -13.31
CA ASN A 26 9.74 -15.66 -12.31
C ASN A 26 9.36 -15.20 -10.92
N LEU A 27 9.12 -16.17 -10.05
CA LEU A 27 8.82 -15.89 -8.65
C LEU A 27 9.99 -15.18 -7.99
N HIS A 28 9.71 -14.07 -7.33
CA HIS A 28 10.73 -13.31 -6.60
C HIS A 28 10.04 -12.52 -5.50
N GLY A 29 10.83 -11.86 -4.66
CA GLY A 29 10.27 -11.14 -3.53
C GLY A 29 10.93 -9.80 -3.30
N HIS A 30 10.24 -9.01 -2.49
CA HIS A 30 10.68 -7.67 -2.11
C HIS A 30 10.36 -7.43 -0.66
N THR A 31 11.11 -6.51 -0.05
CA THR A 31 10.67 -5.88 1.18
C THR A 31 9.97 -4.59 0.76
N TYR A 32 8.65 -4.63 0.84
CA TYR A 32 7.82 -3.50 0.43
C TYR A 32 7.74 -2.47 1.55
N THR A 33 7.68 -1.21 1.15
CA THR A 33 7.30 -0.12 2.05
C THR A 33 5.99 0.46 1.55
N VAL A 34 5.04 0.66 2.46
CA VAL A 34 3.77 1.33 2.14
C VAL A 34 3.64 2.54 3.03
N LYS A 35 3.41 3.70 2.43
CA LYS A 35 3.20 4.93 3.17
C LYS A 35 1.75 5.37 2.97
N VAL A 36 1.07 5.59 4.07
CA VAL A 36 -0.35 5.97 4.09
C VAL A 36 -0.41 7.43 4.49
N GLU A 37 -0.85 8.28 3.58
CA GLU A 37 -0.93 9.71 3.81
C GLU A 37 -2.39 10.10 4.02
N ALA A 38 -2.64 10.91 5.03
CA ALA A 38 -3.94 11.51 5.27
C ALA A 38 -3.81 13.02 5.26
N GLU A 39 -4.82 13.70 4.77
CA GLU A 39 -4.81 15.16 4.63
C GLU A 39 -6.09 15.72 5.19
N GLY A 40 -5.96 16.85 5.88
CA GLY A 40 -7.12 17.54 6.40
C GLY A 40 -6.74 18.76 7.19
N GLU A 41 -7.77 19.35 7.78
CA GLU A 41 -7.59 20.49 8.69
C GLU A 41 -7.13 19.97 10.04
N LEU A 42 -6.38 20.78 10.73
CA LEU A 42 -6.00 20.48 12.11
C LEU A 42 -7.24 20.55 12.99
N ASP A 43 -7.52 19.48 13.70
CA ASP A 43 -8.55 19.48 14.75
C ASP A 43 -7.96 20.22 15.94
N GLU A 44 -8.51 21.37 16.24
CA GLU A 44 -7.92 22.23 17.26
C GLU A 44 -7.97 21.62 18.66
N ALA A 45 -9.03 20.87 18.95
CA ALA A 45 -9.18 20.27 20.28
C ALA A 45 -8.15 19.15 20.50
N MET A 46 -7.92 18.33 19.47
CA MET A 46 -7.01 17.19 19.59
C MET A 46 -5.59 17.52 19.17
N GLY A 47 -5.42 18.53 18.30
CA GLY A 47 -4.11 18.92 17.81
C GLY A 47 -3.57 18.03 16.70
N TRP A 48 -4.46 17.31 16.01
CA TRP A 48 -4.01 16.42 14.92
C TRP A 48 -4.95 16.54 13.73
N VAL A 49 -4.48 16.06 12.58
CA VAL A 49 -5.33 15.84 11.39
C VAL A 49 -6.13 14.56 11.58
N VAL A 50 -5.47 13.51 12.00
CA VAL A 50 -6.05 12.22 12.31
C VAL A 50 -5.09 11.51 13.29
N ASP A 51 -5.65 10.66 14.13
CA ASP A 51 -4.85 9.89 15.08
C ASP A 51 -4.03 8.85 14.29
N PHE A 52 -2.71 8.84 14.48
CA PHE A 52 -1.86 7.80 13.88
C PHE A 52 -2.32 6.40 14.27
N GLY A 53 -2.88 6.23 15.47
CA GLY A 53 -3.43 4.96 15.89
C GLY A 53 -4.61 4.52 15.03
N GLU A 54 -5.38 5.48 14.55
CA GLU A 54 -6.48 5.17 13.64
C GLU A 54 -5.96 4.72 12.28
N VAL A 55 -4.92 5.36 11.78
CA VAL A 55 -4.27 4.94 10.54
C VAL A 55 -3.75 3.51 10.69
N LYS A 56 -3.11 3.21 11.81
CA LYS A 56 -2.59 1.87 12.08
C LYS A 56 -3.73 0.84 12.14
N LYS A 57 -4.84 1.22 12.77
CA LYS A 57 -5.99 0.32 12.90
C LYS A 57 -6.56 -0.06 11.53
N VAL A 58 -6.59 0.89 10.60
CA VAL A 58 -7.11 0.65 9.25
C VAL A 58 -6.09 -0.09 8.38
N ALA A 59 -4.86 0.36 8.37
CA ALA A 59 -3.84 -0.16 7.44
C ALA A 59 -3.13 -1.40 7.96
N GLY A 60 -2.93 -1.52 9.27
CA GLY A 60 -2.16 -2.62 9.83
C GLY A 60 -2.65 -4.00 9.44
N PRO A 61 -3.96 -4.27 9.57
CA PRO A 61 -4.48 -5.58 9.17
C PRO A 61 -4.29 -5.88 7.69
N LEU A 62 -4.32 -4.85 6.84
CA LEU A 62 -4.10 -5.05 5.40
C LEU A 62 -2.65 -5.42 5.13
N VAL A 63 -1.73 -4.74 5.81
CA VAL A 63 -0.30 -5.07 5.70
C VAL A 63 -0.08 -6.51 6.13
N LYS A 64 -0.74 -6.92 7.23
CA LYS A 64 -0.61 -8.28 7.73
C LYS A 64 -1.15 -9.31 6.73
N GLN A 65 -2.20 -8.96 5.99
CA GLN A 65 -2.73 -9.86 4.96
C GLN A 65 -1.71 -10.16 3.87
N LEU A 66 -0.81 -9.21 3.60
CA LEU A 66 0.17 -9.35 2.52
C LEU A 66 1.51 -9.88 3.00
N ASP A 67 1.81 -9.72 4.28
CA ASP A 67 3.15 -10.03 4.80
C ASP A 67 3.39 -11.53 4.79
N HIS A 68 4.54 -11.91 4.24
CA HIS A 68 4.96 -13.31 4.15
C HIS A 68 3.97 -14.16 3.33
N LYS A 69 3.43 -13.56 2.27
CA LYS A 69 2.47 -14.23 1.40
C LYS A 69 2.94 -14.13 -0.05
N LEU A 70 2.33 -14.94 -0.90
CA LEU A 70 2.43 -14.81 -2.35
C LEU A 70 1.30 -13.86 -2.76
N LEU A 71 1.65 -12.69 -3.25
CA LEU A 71 0.65 -11.66 -3.56
C LEU A 71 -0.36 -12.14 -4.58
N ASN A 72 0.09 -12.96 -5.54
CA ASN A 72 -0.80 -13.48 -6.58
C ASN A 72 -1.99 -14.27 -6.02
N ASP A 73 -1.88 -14.77 -4.79
CA ASP A 73 -2.96 -15.53 -4.15
C ASP A 73 -3.98 -14.64 -3.46
N ILE A 74 -3.72 -13.35 -3.35
CA ILE A 74 -4.61 -12.41 -2.67
C ILE A 74 -5.67 -11.96 -3.66
N GLU A 75 -6.94 -12.04 -3.27
CA GLU A 75 -8.04 -11.59 -4.12
C GLU A 75 -7.86 -10.12 -4.50
N GLY A 76 -7.89 -9.84 -5.79
CA GLY A 76 -7.69 -8.49 -6.30
C GLY A 76 -6.26 -8.19 -6.67
N LEU A 77 -5.32 -9.09 -6.34
CA LEU A 77 -3.91 -8.92 -6.64
C LEU A 77 -3.39 -10.04 -7.55
N GLU A 78 -4.25 -10.55 -8.43
CA GLU A 78 -3.84 -11.60 -9.36
C GLU A 78 -2.72 -11.15 -10.30
N ASN A 79 -2.66 -9.83 -10.57
CA ASN A 79 -1.54 -9.23 -11.29
C ASN A 79 -0.87 -8.20 -10.37
N PRO A 80 0.03 -8.63 -9.50
CA PRO A 80 0.46 -7.78 -8.38
C PRO A 80 1.66 -6.89 -8.74
N THR A 81 1.48 -6.01 -9.70
CA THR A 81 2.42 -4.92 -9.94
C THR A 81 2.36 -3.96 -8.76
N ALA A 82 3.40 -3.16 -8.59
CA ALA A 82 3.39 -2.14 -7.53
C ALA A 82 2.20 -1.19 -7.71
N GLU A 83 1.83 -0.90 -8.95
CA GLU A 83 0.66 -0.06 -9.26
C GLU A 83 -0.61 -0.70 -8.71
N ASN A 84 -0.80 -1.98 -8.99
CA ASN A 84 -2.01 -2.66 -8.53
C ASN A 84 -2.01 -2.85 -7.02
N VAL A 85 -0.86 -3.00 -6.41
CA VAL A 85 -0.78 -3.05 -4.94
C VAL A 85 -1.23 -1.71 -4.35
N ALA A 86 -0.81 -0.59 -4.95
CA ALA A 86 -1.23 0.72 -4.48
C ALA A 86 -2.74 0.91 -4.62
N LEU A 87 -3.31 0.47 -5.75
CA LEU A 87 -4.76 0.53 -5.95
C LEU A 87 -5.50 -0.32 -4.92
N TRP A 88 -4.97 -1.51 -4.66
CA TRP A 88 -5.59 -2.42 -3.69
C TRP A 88 -5.64 -1.77 -2.30
N PHE A 89 -4.52 -1.20 -1.84
CA PHE A 89 -4.50 -0.52 -0.55
C PHE A 89 -5.48 0.64 -0.52
N TRP A 90 -5.51 1.44 -1.59
CA TRP A 90 -6.40 2.59 -1.65
C TRP A 90 -7.86 2.15 -1.48
N HIS A 91 -8.28 1.18 -2.28
CA HIS A 91 -9.69 0.78 -2.28
C HIS A 91 -10.08 0.11 -0.96
N GLN A 92 -9.15 -0.60 -0.33
CA GLN A 92 -9.43 -1.22 0.96
C GLN A 92 -9.53 -0.18 2.08
N MET A 93 -8.72 0.88 1.99
CA MET A 93 -8.63 1.84 3.11
C MET A 93 -9.59 3.02 3.01
N LYS A 94 -9.89 3.48 1.81
CA LYS A 94 -10.62 4.75 1.64
C LYS A 94 -11.95 4.78 2.37
N PRO A 95 -12.76 3.71 2.35
CA PRO A 95 -14.04 3.76 3.07
C PRO A 95 -13.89 3.97 4.58
N ALA A 96 -12.84 3.42 5.18
CA ALA A 96 -12.64 3.50 6.63
C ALA A 96 -11.74 4.66 7.02
N LEU A 97 -11.09 5.29 6.06
CA LEU A 97 -10.19 6.41 6.31
C LEU A 97 -10.47 7.49 5.27
N PRO A 98 -11.54 8.26 5.47
CA PRO A 98 -11.93 9.26 4.46
C PRO A 98 -10.85 10.31 4.19
N GLU A 99 -9.98 10.57 5.18
CA GLU A 99 -8.89 11.54 5.05
C GLU A 99 -7.75 11.03 4.18
N LEU A 100 -7.78 9.75 3.77
CA LEU A 100 -6.71 9.18 2.93
C LEU A 100 -6.51 10.04 1.69
N SER A 101 -5.28 10.48 1.47
CA SER A 101 -4.95 11.35 0.36
C SER A 101 -3.93 10.76 -0.60
N GLN A 102 -3.11 9.80 -0.14
CA GLN A 102 -2.15 9.17 -1.03
C GLN A 102 -1.69 7.86 -0.44
N VAL A 103 -1.50 6.89 -1.30
CA VAL A 103 -0.82 5.63 -0.95
C VAL A 103 0.46 5.59 -1.77
N THR A 104 1.58 5.35 -1.10
CA THR A 104 2.87 5.15 -1.75
C THR A 104 3.28 3.70 -1.53
N VAL A 105 3.64 3.03 -2.61
CA VAL A 105 4.16 1.65 -2.54
C VAL A 105 5.56 1.65 -3.13
N MET A 106 6.50 1.13 -2.36
CA MET A 106 7.89 1.00 -2.79
C MET A 106 8.24 -0.48 -2.80
N GLU A 107 8.50 -1.02 -3.99
CA GLU A 107 9.02 -2.39 -4.12
C GLU A 107 10.43 -2.47 -3.53
N ASN A 108 11.16 -1.38 -3.68
CA ASN A 108 12.52 -1.23 -3.19
C ASN A 108 12.78 0.28 -3.14
N PRO A 109 13.93 0.71 -2.64
CA PRO A 109 14.16 2.16 -2.49
C PRO A 109 14.11 2.97 -3.78
N THR A 110 14.26 2.33 -4.94
CA THR A 110 14.33 3.07 -6.20
C THR A 110 13.07 2.94 -7.06
N ASN A 111 12.13 2.05 -6.71
CA ASN A 111 10.92 1.83 -7.51
C ASN A 111 9.70 2.18 -6.66
N VAL A 112 9.10 3.31 -6.97
CA VAL A 112 8.06 3.93 -6.14
C VAL A 112 6.83 4.24 -6.97
N VAL A 113 5.67 3.91 -6.45
CA VAL A 113 4.37 4.25 -7.05
C VAL A 113 3.60 5.09 -6.04
N ARG A 114 3.03 6.20 -6.51
CA ARG A 114 2.16 7.04 -5.68
C ARG A 114 0.79 7.16 -6.34
N TYR A 115 -0.26 6.93 -5.57
CA TYR A 115 -1.63 6.97 -6.06
C TYR A 115 -2.47 7.85 -5.15
N ARG A 116 -3.20 8.80 -5.74
CA ARG A 116 -4.00 9.76 -5.00
C ARG A 116 -5.49 9.67 -5.31
N GLY A 117 -5.92 8.53 -5.80
CA GLY A 117 -7.33 8.34 -6.13
C GLY A 117 -7.70 8.81 -7.52
N ASP A 118 -6.72 9.19 -8.29
CA ASP A 118 -6.92 9.64 -9.67
C ASP A 118 -6.82 8.47 -10.65
#